data_c905b7913719c80d5165696f668f18f3
#
_entry.id   c905b7913719c80d5165696f668f18f3
#
_cell.length_a   1.000
_cell.length_b   1.000
_cell.length_c   1.000
_cell.angle_alpha   90.00
_cell.angle_beta   90.00
_cell.angle_gamma   90.00
#
_symmetry.space_group_name_H-M   'P 1'
#
loop_
_entity.id
_entity.type
_entity.pdbx_description
1 polymer ?
#
loop_
_entity_poly.entity_id
_entity_poly.type
_entity_poly.pdbx_seq_one_letter_code
_entity_poly.pdbx_strand_id
1 'polypeptide(L)'
;MQGTLWIIGSLIFVLLGEGILAGRWFCTWPFVCLLLLLWVNLGLVVLRHIRACSLRNVLFLLNHLGLWLALGGALWGAPDRKSVKLIAYLRQPEYTAVDKTGRLYPLPFTVTLEKFQVEYYDRMQRVPKKFRSELILQNKECRLYTAIEVNEPVDFGGYSIYQDNYDREKGLYSVLLLVRDPWLGIIYTGILMMIIGAVG
;
A
#
# COMPACT_ATOMS: atom_id res chain seq x y z
N MET A 1 29.93 -11.08 22.47
CA MET A 1 28.51 -10.85 22.17
C MET A 1 27.95 -9.50 22.66
N GLN A 2 28.34 -8.98 23.83
CA GLN A 2 27.85 -7.66 24.30
C GLN A 2 28.32 -6.47 23.45
N GLY A 3 29.55 -6.48 22.94
CA GLY A 3 30.09 -5.36 22.14
C GLY A 3 29.37 -5.16 20.78
N THR A 4 28.94 -6.24 20.12
CA THR A 4 28.18 -6.16 18.87
C THR A 4 26.79 -5.57 19.05
N LEU A 5 26.13 -5.84 20.16
CA LEU A 5 24.82 -5.27 20.49
C LEU A 5 24.88 -3.75 20.71
N TRP A 6 25.95 -3.25 21.33
CA TRP A 6 26.18 -1.81 21.54
C TRP A 6 26.47 -1.07 20.23
N ILE A 7 27.24 -1.69 19.32
CA ILE A 7 27.54 -1.11 18.00
C ILE A 7 26.28 -1.04 17.17
N ILE A 8 25.46 -2.10 17.15
CA ILE A 8 24.17 -2.12 16.43
C ILE A 8 23.19 -1.11 17.03
N GLY A 9 23.10 -1.02 18.37
CA GLY A 9 22.26 -0.06 19.05
C GLY A 9 22.64 1.39 18.78
N SER A 10 23.93 1.73 18.80
CA SER A 10 24.43 3.07 18.48
C SER A 10 24.25 3.43 17.01
N LEU A 11 24.44 2.47 16.11
CA LEU A 11 24.20 2.67 14.66
C LEU A 11 22.71 2.94 14.38
N ILE A 12 21.82 2.18 15.02
CA ILE A 12 20.38 2.41 14.96
C ILE A 12 20.03 3.78 15.49
N PHE A 13 20.62 4.21 16.62
CA PHE A 13 20.35 5.51 17.22
C PHE A 13 20.81 6.68 16.34
N VAL A 14 21.98 6.58 15.71
CA VAL A 14 22.49 7.60 14.76
C VAL A 14 21.61 7.65 13.51
N LEU A 15 21.27 6.50 12.96
CA LEU A 15 20.34 6.41 11.83
C LEU A 15 18.95 6.94 12.21
N LEU A 16 18.44 6.70 13.42
CA LEU A 16 17.22 7.28 13.95
C LEU A 16 17.32 8.80 14.07
N GLY A 17 18.43 9.38 14.46
CA GLY A 17 18.65 10.81 14.55
C GLY A 17 18.60 11.53 13.20
N GLU A 18 19.31 11.04 12.20
CA GLU A 18 19.39 11.70 10.89
C GLU A 18 18.09 11.68 10.09
N GLY A 19 17.28 10.67 10.21
CA GLY A 19 16.07 10.54 9.43
C GLY A 19 14.89 11.31 10.01
N ILE A 20 14.76 11.49 11.32
CA ILE A 20 13.78 12.39 11.92
C ILE A 20 13.98 13.80 11.33
N LEU A 21 15.22 14.19 11.05
CA LEU A 21 15.56 15.48 10.46
C LEU A 21 15.32 15.58 8.95
N ALA A 22 15.38 14.49 8.20
CA ALA A 22 15.33 14.51 6.73
C ALA A 22 14.05 13.93 6.10
N GLY A 23 13.17 13.25 6.83
CA GLY A 23 11.93 12.64 6.32
C GLY A 23 12.11 11.57 5.22
N ARG A 24 13.34 11.12 4.96
CA ARG A 24 13.71 10.19 3.87
C ARG A 24 14.40 8.91 4.33
N TRP A 25 14.17 8.48 5.55
CA TRP A 25 14.82 7.30 6.16
C TRP A 25 14.83 6.04 5.33
N PHE A 26 13.65 5.70 4.82
CA PHE A 26 13.42 4.44 4.13
C PHE A 26 14.13 4.33 2.79
N CYS A 27 14.75 5.41 2.32
CA CYS A 27 15.49 5.47 1.06
C CYS A 27 17.01 5.56 1.25
N THR A 28 17.52 5.54 2.50
CA THR A 28 18.95 5.60 2.75
C THR A 28 19.58 4.21 2.63
N TRP A 29 20.72 4.11 1.95
CA TRP A 29 21.43 2.85 1.76
C TRP A 29 21.77 2.10 3.07
N PRO A 30 22.14 2.76 4.20
CA PRO A 30 22.38 2.05 5.46
C PRO A 30 21.13 1.38 6.01
N PHE A 31 19.98 2.02 5.89
CA PHE A 31 18.70 1.45 6.32
C PHE A 31 18.34 0.20 5.49
N VAL A 32 18.51 0.27 4.17
CA VAL A 32 18.27 -0.87 3.29
C VAL A 32 19.21 -2.03 3.61
N CYS A 33 20.49 -1.75 3.85
CA CYS A 33 21.45 -2.78 4.27
C CYS A 33 21.06 -3.46 5.59
N LEU A 34 20.61 -2.68 6.60
CA LEU A 34 20.16 -3.23 7.87
C LEU A 34 18.91 -4.11 7.72
N LEU A 35 17.96 -3.68 6.88
CA LEU A 35 16.78 -4.49 6.57
C LEU A 35 17.14 -5.79 5.85
N LEU A 36 18.06 -5.75 4.89
CA LEU A 36 18.55 -6.95 4.21
C LEU A 36 19.25 -7.90 5.18
N LEU A 37 20.10 -7.39 6.07
CA LEU A 37 20.76 -8.19 7.11
C LEU A 37 19.73 -8.82 8.05
N LEU A 38 18.71 -8.07 8.46
CA LEU A 38 17.60 -8.59 9.27
C LEU A 38 16.86 -9.70 8.52
N TRP A 39 16.52 -9.45 7.25
CA TRP A 39 15.80 -10.41 6.41
C TRP A 39 16.57 -11.72 6.22
N VAL A 40 17.88 -11.64 5.95
CA VAL A 40 18.77 -12.82 5.86
C VAL A 40 18.84 -13.55 7.21
N ASN A 41 18.99 -12.82 8.31
CA ASN A 41 19.03 -13.40 9.66
C ASN A 41 17.75 -14.15 9.99
N LEU A 42 16.58 -13.57 9.71
CA LEU A 42 15.27 -14.23 9.89
C LEU A 42 15.17 -15.51 9.05
N GLY A 43 15.61 -15.48 7.80
CA GLY A 43 15.64 -16.67 6.94
C GLY A 43 16.51 -17.78 7.52
N LEU A 44 17.71 -17.45 8.05
CA LEU A 44 18.58 -18.40 8.72
C LEU A 44 17.95 -18.98 10.01
N VAL A 45 17.24 -18.17 10.77
CA VAL A 45 16.49 -18.64 11.96
C VAL A 45 15.41 -19.65 11.57
N VAL A 46 14.62 -19.34 10.53
CA VAL A 46 13.61 -20.26 10.00
C VAL A 46 14.24 -21.58 9.57
N LEU A 47 15.31 -21.54 8.77
CA LEU A 47 16.00 -22.74 8.27
C LEU A 47 16.54 -23.61 9.39
N ARG A 48 17.04 -23.02 10.48
CA ARG A 48 17.56 -23.78 11.64
C ARG A 48 16.48 -24.50 12.40
N HIS A 49 15.26 -23.94 12.44
CA HIS A 49 14.17 -24.49 13.26
C HIS A 49 13.16 -25.36 12.48
N ILE A 50 13.29 -25.44 11.14
CA ILE A 50 12.32 -26.16 10.29
C ILE A 50 12.21 -27.66 10.60
N ARG A 51 13.22 -28.26 11.22
CA ARG A 51 13.27 -29.70 11.50
C ARG A 51 12.63 -30.11 12.83
N ALA A 52 12.29 -29.18 13.70
CA ALA A 52 11.74 -29.51 15.02
C ALA A 52 10.20 -29.50 14.97
N CYS A 53 9.58 -30.66 15.17
CA CYS A 53 8.12 -30.89 15.08
C CYS A 53 7.41 -30.76 16.43
N SER A 54 7.60 -29.68 17.18
CA SER A 54 6.77 -29.38 18.36
C SER A 54 5.80 -28.24 18.07
N LEU A 55 4.63 -28.23 18.73
CA LEU A 55 3.62 -27.16 18.55
C LEU A 55 4.24 -25.78 18.78
N ARG A 56 4.99 -25.64 19.90
CA ARG A 56 5.69 -24.36 20.19
C ARG A 56 6.66 -23.95 19.09
N ASN A 57 7.33 -24.91 18.46
CA ASN A 57 8.24 -24.62 17.34
C ASN A 57 7.47 -24.24 16.07
N VAL A 58 6.31 -24.85 15.81
CA VAL A 58 5.45 -24.48 14.69
C VAL A 58 4.97 -23.04 14.82
N LEU A 59 4.51 -22.64 16.01
CA LEU A 59 4.09 -21.26 16.28
C LEU A 59 5.25 -20.26 16.15
N PHE A 60 6.42 -20.62 16.67
CA PHE A 60 7.65 -19.86 16.48
C PHE A 60 8.00 -19.68 14.99
N LEU A 61 7.93 -20.77 14.22
CA LEU A 61 8.17 -20.74 12.78
C LEU A 61 7.16 -19.90 12.04
N LEU A 62 5.86 -20.01 12.36
CA LEU A 62 4.83 -19.18 11.75
C LEU A 62 5.10 -17.71 11.97
N ASN A 63 5.48 -17.30 13.17
CA ASN A 63 5.80 -15.91 13.48
C ASN A 63 7.02 -15.42 12.68
N HIS A 64 8.13 -16.16 12.68
CA HIS A 64 9.36 -15.76 12.01
C HIS A 64 9.27 -15.84 10.47
N LEU A 65 8.62 -16.88 9.94
CA LEU A 65 8.38 -17.02 8.52
C LEU A 65 7.40 -15.95 8.02
N GLY A 66 6.36 -15.65 8.81
CA GLY A 66 5.43 -14.57 8.52
C GLY A 66 6.13 -13.22 8.42
N LEU A 67 6.98 -12.89 9.38
CA LEU A 67 7.78 -11.67 9.34
C LEU A 67 8.76 -11.65 8.15
N TRP A 68 9.38 -12.79 7.85
CA TRP A 68 10.30 -12.94 6.72
C TRP A 68 9.58 -12.68 5.38
N LEU A 69 8.38 -13.24 5.20
CA LEU A 69 7.54 -13.02 4.02
C LEU A 69 7.08 -11.57 3.91
N ALA A 70 6.60 -10.98 5.01
CA ALA A 70 6.11 -9.60 5.01
C ALA A 70 7.23 -8.61 4.68
N LEU A 71 8.41 -8.76 5.29
CA LEU A 71 9.58 -7.93 4.98
C LEU A 71 10.09 -8.17 3.56
N GLY A 72 10.15 -9.42 3.10
CA GLY A 72 10.54 -9.75 1.73
C GLY A 72 9.60 -9.14 0.72
N GLY A 73 8.28 -9.27 0.91
CA GLY A 73 7.26 -8.65 0.07
C GLY A 73 7.38 -7.13 0.02
N ALA A 74 7.67 -6.48 1.15
CA ALA A 74 7.87 -5.04 1.21
C ALA A 74 9.15 -4.59 0.50
N LEU A 75 10.28 -5.32 0.68
CA LEU A 75 11.56 -4.97 0.08
C LEU A 75 11.57 -5.16 -1.45
N TRP A 76 11.11 -6.32 -1.92
CA TRP A 76 11.09 -6.65 -3.35
C TRP A 76 9.88 -6.08 -4.07
N GLY A 77 8.77 -5.87 -3.37
CA GLY A 77 7.55 -5.31 -3.95
C GLY A 77 7.60 -3.81 -4.18
N ALA A 78 8.46 -3.07 -3.48
CA ALA A 78 8.53 -1.62 -3.59
C ALA A 78 8.71 -1.07 -5.02
N PRO A 79 9.58 -1.64 -5.89
CA PRO A 79 9.72 -1.20 -7.28
C PRO A 79 8.50 -1.51 -8.16
N ASP A 80 7.75 -2.56 -7.85
CA ASP A 80 6.60 -3.01 -8.63
C ASP A 80 5.31 -2.24 -8.30
N ARG A 81 5.32 -1.56 -7.16
CA ARG A 81 4.19 -0.74 -6.73
C ARG A 81 4.02 0.48 -7.63
N LYS A 82 2.85 0.59 -8.25
CA LYS A 82 2.47 1.73 -9.09
C LYS A 82 1.38 2.53 -8.42
N SER A 83 1.51 3.85 -8.46
CA SER A 83 0.52 4.78 -7.92
C SER A 83 0.36 5.90 -8.92
N VAL A 84 -0.80 5.98 -9.56
CA VAL A 84 -1.13 6.95 -10.60
C VAL A 84 -2.43 7.66 -10.27
N LYS A 85 -2.58 8.89 -10.73
CA LYS A 85 -3.81 9.68 -10.55
C LYS A 85 -4.56 9.77 -11.87
N LEU A 86 -5.86 9.56 -11.83
CA LEU A 86 -6.76 9.72 -12.97
C LEU A 86 -7.74 10.85 -12.66
N ILE A 87 -7.91 11.78 -13.59
CA ILE A 87 -8.94 12.82 -13.53
C ILE A 87 -10.12 12.32 -14.34
N ALA A 88 -11.16 11.91 -13.64
CA ALA A 88 -12.39 11.42 -14.27
C ALA A 88 -13.37 12.58 -14.45
N TYR A 89 -13.62 12.99 -15.68
CA TYR A 89 -14.62 14.00 -16.02
C TYR A 89 -16.02 13.38 -16.08
N LEU A 90 -17.03 14.19 -15.74
CA LEU A 90 -18.41 13.74 -15.74
C LEU A 90 -18.85 13.26 -17.13
N ARG A 91 -19.31 12.02 -17.20
CA ARG A 91 -19.80 11.32 -18.41
C ARG A 91 -18.77 11.19 -19.55
N GLN A 92 -17.48 11.33 -19.23
CA GLN A 92 -16.41 11.12 -20.21
C GLN A 92 -15.63 9.86 -19.82
N PRO A 93 -15.45 8.92 -20.76
CA PRO A 93 -14.64 7.74 -20.54
C PRO A 93 -13.16 8.09 -20.58
N GLU A 94 -12.43 7.82 -19.51
CA GLU A 94 -11.01 8.08 -19.38
C GLU A 94 -10.24 6.78 -19.15
N TYR A 95 -9.11 6.64 -19.81
CA TYR A 95 -8.22 5.48 -19.67
C TYR A 95 -6.75 5.88 -19.45
N THR A 96 -6.48 7.18 -19.35
CA THR A 96 -5.13 7.71 -19.19
C THR A 96 -4.98 8.34 -17.81
N ALA A 97 -4.11 7.75 -17.00
CA ALA A 97 -3.74 8.29 -15.70
C ALA A 97 -2.39 9.02 -15.78
N VAL A 98 -2.07 9.79 -14.74
CA VAL A 98 -0.83 10.55 -14.62
C VAL A 98 -0.03 10.02 -13.43
N ASP A 99 1.23 9.71 -13.66
CA ASP A 99 2.20 9.33 -12.64
C ASP A 99 2.65 10.58 -11.83
N LYS A 100 3.32 10.35 -10.71
CA LYS A 100 3.93 11.38 -9.85
C LYS A 100 4.94 12.27 -10.58
N THR A 101 5.51 11.80 -11.69
CA THR A 101 6.46 12.54 -12.54
C THR A 101 5.78 13.34 -13.64
N GLY A 102 4.43 13.30 -13.74
CA GLY A 102 3.67 13.95 -14.80
C GLY A 102 3.61 13.16 -16.11
N ARG A 103 4.10 11.91 -16.15
CA ARG A 103 4.03 11.06 -17.33
C ARG A 103 2.65 10.42 -17.47
N LEU A 104 2.15 10.37 -18.70
CA LEU A 104 0.90 9.70 -19.04
C LEU A 104 1.08 8.17 -18.95
N TYR A 105 0.14 7.51 -18.27
CA TYR A 105 0.11 6.08 -18.07
C TYR A 105 -1.22 5.51 -18.56
N PRO A 106 -1.24 4.71 -19.64
CA PRO A 106 -2.46 4.08 -20.11
C PRO A 106 -2.91 2.96 -19.18
N LEU A 107 -4.19 2.98 -18.80
CA LEU A 107 -4.81 1.95 -17.99
C LEU A 107 -5.35 0.82 -18.87
N PRO A 108 -5.40 -0.43 -18.37
CA PRO A 108 -5.99 -1.56 -19.08
C PRO A 108 -7.52 -1.57 -19.07
N PHE A 109 -8.14 -0.54 -18.52
CA PHE A 109 -9.59 -0.36 -18.42
C PHE A 109 -9.96 1.12 -18.52
N THR A 110 -11.23 1.37 -18.75
CA THR A 110 -11.82 2.71 -18.84
C THR A 110 -12.57 3.03 -17.56
N VAL A 111 -12.47 4.26 -17.11
CA VAL A 111 -13.18 4.80 -15.96
C VAL A 111 -14.08 5.92 -16.45
N THR A 112 -15.38 5.86 -16.16
CA THR A 112 -16.35 6.91 -16.46
C THR A 112 -16.99 7.38 -15.16
N LEU A 113 -16.96 8.68 -14.90
CA LEU A 113 -17.66 9.29 -13.77
C LEU A 113 -19.11 9.56 -14.19
N GLU A 114 -20.06 8.83 -13.62
CA GLU A 114 -21.50 9.03 -13.90
C GLU A 114 -22.09 10.15 -13.06
N LYS A 115 -21.76 10.17 -11.78
CA LYS A 115 -22.30 11.13 -10.83
C LYS A 115 -21.30 11.40 -9.71
N PHE A 116 -21.27 12.67 -9.28
CA PHE A 116 -20.51 13.07 -8.13
C PHE A 116 -21.41 13.74 -7.10
N GLN A 117 -21.27 13.39 -5.83
CA GLN A 117 -22.08 13.92 -4.73
C GLN A 117 -21.19 14.31 -3.55
N VAL A 118 -21.48 15.46 -2.96
CA VAL A 118 -20.84 15.92 -1.72
C VAL A 118 -21.91 16.13 -0.66
N GLU A 119 -21.72 15.53 0.48
CA GLU A 119 -22.49 15.79 1.69
C GLU A 119 -21.72 16.76 2.58
N TYR A 120 -22.37 17.78 3.11
CA TYR A 120 -21.72 18.80 3.94
C TYR A 120 -22.23 18.68 5.39
N TYR A 121 -21.35 18.93 6.37
CA TYR A 121 -21.76 19.07 7.78
C TYR A 121 -22.64 20.29 8.00
N ASP A 122 -22.24 21.41 7.37
CA ASP A 122 -22.98 22.66 7.36
C ASP A 122 -22.99 23.22 5.93
N ARG A 123 -24.20 23.43 5.39
CA ARG A 123 -24.38 23.98 4.04
C ARG A 123 -23.88 25.42 3.90
N MET A 124 -23.86 26.19 5.01
CA MET A 124 -23.36 27.58 4.99
C MET A 124 -21.84 27.64 4.96
N GLN A 125 -21.15 26.77 5.72
CA GLN A 125 -19.69 26.78 5.81
C GLN A 125 -19.01 25.93 4.72
N ARG A 126 -19.77 25.15 3.94
CA ARG A 126 -19.27 24.24 2.90
C ARG A 126 -18.16 23.30 3.39
N VAL A 127 -18.23 22.85 4.65
CA VAL A 127 -17.31 21.84 5.18
C VAL A 127 -17.79 20.48 4.71
N PRO A 128 -17.03 19.81 3.82
CA PRO A 128 -17.45 18.52 3.29
C PRO A 128 -17.40 17.46 4.40
N LYS A 129 -18.50 16.72 4.55
CA LYS A 129 -18.62 15.59 5.46
C LYS A 129 -18.20 14.29 4.76
N LYS A 130 -18.75 14.10 3.55
CA LYS A 130 -18.56 12.90 2.75
C LYS A 130 -18.65 13.26 1.27
N PHE A 131 -17.86 12.64 0.45
CA PHE A 131 -18.01 12.75 -0.99
C PHE A 131 -17.94 11.36 -1.64
N ARG A 132 -18.77 11.18 -2.66
CA ARG A 132 -19.04 9.92 -3.32
C ARG A 132 -19.00 10.11 -4.83
N SER A 133 -18.25 9.25 -5.52
CA SER A 133 -18.20 9.17 -6.97
C SER A 133 -18.87 7.87 -7.44
N GLU A 134 -19.91 7.98 -8.26
CA GLU A 134 -20.50 6.84 -8.95
C GLU A 134 -19.75 6.63 -10.27
N LEU A 135 -19.17 5.45 -10.43
CA LEU A 135 -18.26 5.13 -11.53
C LEU A 135 -18.76 3.94 -12.34
N ILE A 136 -18.46 3.99 -13.62
CA ILE A 136 -18.48 2.82 -14.50
C ILE A 136 -17.03 2.45 -14.79
N LEU A 137 -16.63 1.25 -14.40
CA LEU A 137 -15.34 0.66 -14.68
C LEU A 137 -15.55 -0.42 -15.76
N GLN A 138 -14.82 -0.32 -16.86
CA GLN A 138 -15.02 -1.22 -18.00
C GLN A 138 -13.68 -1.68 -18.58
N ASN A 139 -13.53 -2.98 -18.72
CA ASN A 139 -12.49 -3.62 -19.51
C ASN A 139 -13.12 -4.45 -20.66
N LYS A 140 -12.33 -5.28 -21.36
CA LYS A 140 -12.81 -6.13 -22.46
C LYS A 140 -13.80 -7.21 -22.02
N GLU A 141 -13.76 -7.61 -20.76
CA GLU A 141 -14.47 -8.79 -20.23
C GLU A 141 -15.66 -8.41 -19.33
N CYS A 142 -15.58 -7.26 -18.67
CA CYS A 142 -16.51 -6.91 -17.60
C CYS A 142 -16.79 -5.41 -17.58
N ARG A 143 -18.03 -5.06 -17.20
CA ARG A 143 -18.47 -3.70 -16.91
C ARG A 143 -19.06 -3.67 -15.50
N LEU A 144 -18.48 -2.88 -14.63
CA LEU A 144 -18.86 -2.76 -13.23
C LEU A 144 -19.40 -1.36 -12.95
N TYR A 145 -20.62 -1.28 -12.42
CA TYR A 145 -21.20 -0.06 -11.84
C TYR A 145 -20.91 -0.08 -10.35
N THR A 146 -20.23 0.94 -9.86
CA THR A 146 -19.84 1.02 -8.45
C THR A 146 -19.81 2.45 -7.96
N ALA A 147 -19.75 2.60 -6.64
CA ALA A 147 -19.55 3.88 -6.01
C ALA A 147 -18.32 3.82 -5.10
N ILE A 148 -17.52 4.86 -5.16
CA ILE A 148 -16.33 5.03 -4.33
C ILE A 148 -16.56 6.17 -3.38
N GLU A 149 -16.24 5.96 -2.11
CA GLU A 149 -16.27 6.95 -1.05
C GLU A 149 -14.90 7.10 -0.41
N VAL A 150 -14.74 8.10 0.44
CA VAL A 150 -13.50 8.28 1.21
C VAL A 150 -13.28 7.05 2.10
N ASN A 151 -12.10 6.47 2.04
CA ASN A 151 -11.68 5.24 2.75
C ASN A 151 -12.43 3.96 2.37
N GLU A 152 -13.24 3.97 1.31
CA GLU A 152 -13.91 2.79 0.76
C GLU A 152 -13.46 2.60 -0.70
N PRO A 153 -12.26 2.02 -0.93
CA PRO A 153 -11.75 1.77 -2.27
C PRO A 153 -12.48 0.63 -2.97
N VAL A 154 -12.39 0.62 -4.29
CA VAL A 154 -12.89 -0.47 -5.13
C VAL A 154 -11.75 -1.09 -5.91
N ASP A 155 -11.68 -2.42 -5.94
CA ASP A 155 -10.69 -3.15 -6.69
C ASP A 155 -11.21 -3.49 -8.09
N PHE A 156 -10.44 -3.10 -9.13
CA PHE A 156 -10.76 -3.40 -10.52
C PHE A 156 -9.52 -3.48 -11.40
N GLY A 157 -9.44 -4.49 -12.25
CA GLY A 157 -8.33 -4.64 -13.21
C GLY A 157 -6.94 -4.76 -12.56
N GLY A 158 -6.86 -5.23 -11.32
CA GLY A 158 -5.62 -5.35 -10.54
C GLY A 158 -5.16 -4.03 -9.90
N TYR A 159 -6.04 -3.03 -9.84
CA TYR A 159 -5.82 -1.75 -9.16
C TYR A 159 -6.85 -1.58 -8.05
N SER A 160 -6.41 -1.05 -6.91
CA SER A 160 -7.29 -0.49 -5.88
C SER A 160 -7.49 1.00 -6.18
N ILE A 161 -8.74 1.41 -6.37
CA ILE A 161 -9.15 2.74 -6.80
C ILE A 161 -9.71 3.49 -5.60
N TYR A 162 -9.07 4.57 -5.24
CA TYR A 162 -9.40 5.42 -4.10
C TYR A 162 -9.93 6.77 -4.56
N GLN A 163 -10.85 7.36 -3.81
CA GLN A 163 -11.24 8.75 -3.95
C GLN A 163 -10.14 9.65 -3.35
N ASP A 164 -9.46 10.45 -4.18
CA ASP A 164 -8.36 11.32 -3.75
C ASP A 164 -8.80 12.77 -3.56
N ASN A 165 -9.40 13.35 -4.61
CA ASN A 165 -9.83 14.74 -4.60
C ASN A 165 -10.99 14.95 -5.59
N TYR A 166 -11.52 16.17 -5.68
CA TYR A 166 -12.62 16.52 -6.59
C TYR A 166 -12.64 18.01 -6.91
N ASP A 167 -13.40 18.41 -7.92
CA ASP A 167 -13.68 19.81 -8.24
C ASP A 167 -14.63 20.41 -7.20
N ARG A 168 -14.11 21.31 -6.37
CA ARG A 168 -14.86 21.95 -5.28
C ARG A 168 -15.83 23.02 -5.73
N GLU A 169 -15.62 23.56 -6.94
CA GLU A 169 -16.43 24.68 -7.44
C GLU A 169 -17.67 24.20 -8.20
N LYS A 170 -17.47 23.30 -9.16
CA LYS A 170 -18.51 22.88 -10.11
C LYS A 170 -18.86 21.39 -10.02
N GLY A 171 -18.03 20.57 -9.37
CA GLY A 171 -18.24 19.12 -9.29
C GLY A 171 -18.14 18.40 -10.63
N LEU A 172 -17.40 18.96 -11.60
CA LEU A 172 -17.33 18.46 -12.97
C LEU A 172 -16.34 17.31 -13.14
N TYR A 173 -15.43 17.13 -12.18
CA TYR A 173 -14.46 16.02 -12.22
C TYR A 173 -14.16 15.49 -10.82
N SER A 174 -13.73 14.25 -10.76
CA SER A 174 -13.22 13.58 -9.58
C SER A 174 -11.78 13.13 -9.86
N VAL A 175 -10.91 13.25 -8.86
CA VAL A 175 -9.54 12.76 -8.93
C VAL A 175 -9.47 11.43 -8.19
N LEU A 176 -9.11 10.40 -8.90
CA LEU A 176 -9.01 9.04 -8.40
C LEU A 176 -7.53 8.65 -8.29
N LEU A 177 -7.16 8.05 -7.16
CA LEU A 177 -5.85 7.46 -6.95
C LEU A 177 -5.94 5.96 -7.22
N LEU A 178 -5.20 5.50 -8.22
CA LEU A 178 -5.13 4.09 -8.59
C LEU A 178 -3.81 3.52 -8.10
N VAL A 179 -3.88 2.52 -7.24
CA VAL A 179 -2.72 1.84 -6.67
C VAL A 179 -2.71 0.39 -7.13
N ARG A 180 -1.60 -0.04 -7.70
CA ARG A 180 -1.33 -1.44 -7.99
C ARG A 180 -0.15 -1.91 -7.17
N ASP A 181 -0.38 -2.92 -6.34
CA ASP A 181 0.65 -3.53 -5.50
C ASP A 181 0.51 -5.06 -5.59
N PRO A 182 1.24 -5.71 -6.51
CA PRO A 182 1.12 -7.15 -6.72
C PRO A 182 1.65 -7.99 -5.56
N TRP A 183 2.45 -7.39 -4.65
CA TRP A 183 3.05 -8.07 -3.51
C TRP A 183 2.21 -8.00 -2.24
N LEU A 184 1.13 -7.23 -2.26
CA LEU A 184 0.27 -6.99 -1.09
C LEU A 184 -0.30 -8.29 -0.50
N GLY A 185 -0.67 -9.25 -1.35
CA GLY A 185 -1.14 -10.57 -0.90
C GLY A 185 -0.10 -11.36 -0.10
N ILE A 186 1.17 -11.29 -0.50
CA ILE A 186 2.28 -11.93 0.22
C ILE A 186 2.49 -11.25 1.58
N ILE A 187 2.42 -9.91 1.61
CA ILE A 187 2.56 -9.14 2.85
C ILE A 187 1.44 -9.49 3.83
N TYR A 188 0.18 -9.51 3.38
CA TYR A 188 -0.95 -9.88 4.23
C TYR A 188 -0.89 -11.33 4.72
N THR A 189 -0.45 -12.26 3.87
CA THR A 189 -0.21 -13.65 4.28
C THR A 189 0.84 -13.72 5.39
N GLY A 190 1.94 -12.99 5.24
CA GLY A 190 2.98 -12.89 6.27
C GLY A 190 2.44 -12.33 7.59
N ILE A 191 1.65 -11.25 7.54
CA ILE A 191 1.03 -10.65 8.73
C ILE A 191 0.06 -11.64 9.41
N LEU A 192 -0.78 -12.34 8.65
CA LEU A 192 -1.69 -13.34 9.18
C LEU A 192 -0.95 -14.48 9.89
N MET A 193 0.13 -14.97 9.27
CA MET A 193 1.00 -15.98 9.89
C MET A 193 1.61 -15.50 11.20
N MET A 194 2.05 -14.23 11.26
CA MET A 194 2.57 -13.64 12.50
C MET A 194 1.51 -13.58 13.60
N ILE A 195 0.28 -13.18 13.27
CA ILE A 195 -0.82 -13.11 14.24
C ILE A 195 -1.11 -14.51 14.79
N ILE A 196 -1.23 -15.53 13.92
CA ILE A 196 -1.46 -16.93 14.35
C ILE A 196 -0.31 -17.42 15.23
N GLY A 197 0.94 -17.15 14.83
CA GLY A 197 2.12 -17.55 15.58
C GLY A 197 2.29 -16.86 16.93
N ALA A 198 1.70 -15.66 17.11
CA ALA A 198 1.80 -14.90 18.36
C ALA A 198 0.71 -15.24 19.39
N VAL A 199 -0.46 -15.73 18.94
CA VAL A 199 -1.64 -16.00 19.80
C VAL A 199 -1.62 -17.44 20.34
N GLY A 200 -0.97 -18.36 19.68
CA GLY A 200 -0.84 -19.77 20.09
C GLY A 200 0.41 -20.02 20.93
#